data_af2b9d739cd7abaf465dd01ce4fbef93
#
_entry.id   af2b9d739cd7abaf465dd01ce4fbef93
#
_cell.length_a   1.000
_cell.length_b   1.000
_cell.length_c   1.000
_cell.angle_alpha   90.00
_cell.angle_beta   90.00
_cell.angle_gamma   90.00
#
_symmetry.space_group_name_H-M   'P 1'
#
loop_
_entity.id
_entity.type
_entity.pdbx_description
1 polymer ?
#
loop_
_entity_poly.entity_id
_entity_poly.type
_entity_poly.pdbx_seq_one_letter_code
_entity_poly.pdbx_strand_id
1 'polypeptide(L)'
;MRAQRSALVLASALLVAGPAQQAEATAWEKAKFAFHLGAAYYAFNTWVWRPYREYKFQTGAPSQRANIVKAGVALAFAAYQVNTAVKMTRNTQDPFLRRIGSLLPGFNKSLTAVGNDLKRGRFNEAGIQGLNRQVNTLLNAAERQGQPIRPVAVPIPGL
;
A
#
# COMPACT_ATOMS: atom_id res chain seq x y z
N MET A 1 -69.50 -30.67 30.58
CA MET A 1 -68.72 -30.54 29.33
C MET A 1 -68.03 -29.18 29.32
N ARG A 2 -66.76 -29.16 29.61
CA ARG A 2 -65.95 -27.93 29.59
C ARG A 2 -65.02 -28.00 28.40
N ALA A 3 -65.25 -27.17 27.43
CA ALA A 3 -64.37 -26.98 26.28
C ALA A 3 -63.16 -26.15 26.72
N GLN A 4 -61.99 -26.78 26.76
CA GLN A 4 -60.71 -26.10 26.90
C GLN A 4 -60.38 -25.44 25.55
N ARG A 5 -60.37 -24.13 25.53
CA ARG A 5 -59.82 -23.35 24.40
C ARG A 5 -58.33 -23.17 24.66
N SER A 6 -57.50 -23.94 23.98
CA SER A 6 -56.07 -23.77 23.91
C SER A 6 -55.77 -22.54 23.07
N ALA A 7 -55.33 -21.46 23.69
CA ALA A 7 -54.80 -20.31 23.00
C ALA A 7 -53.39 -20.60 22.53
N LEU A 8 -53.20 -20.79 21.24
CA LEU A 8 -51.88 -20.81 20.60
C LEU A 8 -51.30 -19.37 20.60
N VAL A 9 -50.35 -19.16 21.47
CA VAL A 9 -49.56 -17.94 21.42
C VAL A 9 -48.50 -18.16 20.34
N LEU A 10 -48.72 -17.61 19.18
CA LEU A 10 -47.68 -17.47 18.15
C LEU A 10 -46.73 -16.39 18.61
N ALA A 11 -45.59 -16.79 19.19
CA ALA A 11 -44.46 -15.91 19.41
C ALA A 11 -43.84 -15.59 18.05
N SER A 12 -44.22 -14.47 17.48
CA SER A 12 -43.51 -13.89 16.33
C SER A 12 -42.16 -13.40 16.80
N ALA A 13 -41.12 -14.21 16.60
CA ALA A 13 -39.75 -13.76 16.75
C ALA A 13 -39.49 -12.71 15.64
N LEU A 14 -39.59 -11.46 15.98
CA LEU A 14 -39.03 -10.36 15.20
C LEU A 14 -37.50 -10.55 15.20
N LEU A 15 -36.99 -11.18 14.16
CA LEU A 15 -35.60 -11.05 13.77
C LEU A 15 -35.39 -9.59 13.41
N VAL A 16 -34.97 -8.78 14.38
CA VAL A 16 -34.41 -7.48 14.11
C VAL A 16 -33.10 -7.77 13.40
N ALA A 17 -33.15 -7.74 12.06
CA ALA A 17 -31.95 -7.62 11.26
C ALA A 17 -31.32 -6.27 11.68
N GLY A 18 -30.33 -6.33 12.57
CA GLY A 18 -29.51 -5.17 12.89
C GLY A 18 -28.91 -4.61 11.59
N PRO A 19 -28.51 -3.32 11.54
CA PRO A 19 -27.84 -2.77 10.38
C PRO A 19 -26.72 -3.74 10.02
N ALA A 20 -26.67 -4.17 8.75
CA ALA A 20 -25.63 -5.05 8.25
C ALA A 20 -24.31 -4.46 8.67
N GLN A 21 -23.61 -5.09 9.62
CA GLN A 21 -22.29 -4.68 10.01
C GLN A 21 -21.43 -4.80 8.75
N GLN A 22 -20.94 -3.67 8.26
CA GLN A 22 -20.02 -3.67 7.15
C GLN A 22 -18.80 -4.46 7.59
N ALA A 23 -18.57 -5.60 6.94
CA ALA A 23 -17.50 -6.50 7.31
C ALA A 23 -16.17 -5.77 7.25
N GLU A 24 -15.39 -5.82 8.34
CA GLU A 24 -13.99 -5.42 8.31
C GLU A 24 -13.24 -6.29 7.30
N ALA A 25 -12.15 -5.76 6.73
CA ALA A 25 -11.28 -6.52 5.86
C ALA A 25 -10.79 -7.77 6.57
N THR A 26 -10.82 -8.92 5.89
CA THR A 26 -10.30 -10.17 6.41
C THR A 26 -8.78 -10.08 6.64
N ALA A 27 -8.23 -10.99 7.45
CA ALA A 27 -6.78 -11.09 7.64
C ALA A 27 -6.05 -11.30 6.30
N TRP A 28 -6.67 -12.03 5.37
CA TRP A 28 -6.15 -12.25 4.02
C TRP A 28 -6.10 -10.97 3.19
N GLU A 29 -7.13 -10.16 3.22
CA GLU A 29 -7.17 -8.88 2.50
C GLU A 29 -6.11 -7.91 3.04
N LYS A 30 -5.96 -7.84 4.37
CA LYS A 30 -4.88 -7.06 5.00
C LYS A 30 -3.50 -7.57 4.62
N ALA A 31 -3.30 -8.89 4.59
CA ALA A 31 -2.03 -9.49 4.18
C ALA A 31 -1.70 -9.18 2.71
N LYS A 32 -2.68 -9.28 1.80
CA LYS A 32 -2.50 -8.88 0.39
C LYS A 32 -2.16 -7.41 0.24
N PHE A 33 -2.85 -6.55 0.95
CA PHE A 33 -2.59 -5.12 0.96
C PHE A 33 -1.17 -4.82 1.45
N ALA A 34 -0.77 -5.40 2.58
CA ALA A 34 0.58 -5.25 3.13
C ALA A 34 1.65 -5.82 2.19
N PHE A 35 1.36 -6.91 1.47
CA PHE A 35 2.25 -7.48 0.46
C PHE A 35 2.55 -6.47 -0.66
N HIS A 36 1.52 -5.84 -1.23
CA HIS A 36 1.72 -4.85 -2.30
C HIS A 36 2.54 -3.65 -1.82
N LEU A 37 2.29 -3.15 -0.63
CA LEU A 37 3.08 -2.06 -0.05
C LEU A 37 4.49 -2.51 0.31
N GLY A 38 4.66 -3.74 0.78
CA GLY A 38 5.96 -4.34 1.08
C GLY A 38 6.81 -4.52 -0.19
N ALA A 39 6.20 -4.94 -1.30
CA ALA A 39 6.86 -5.05 -2.59
C ALA A 39 7.29 -3.67 -3.13
N ALA A 40 6.43 -2.65 -3.01
CA ALA A 40 6.76 -1.28 -3.36
C ALA A 40 7.91 -0.73 -2.51
N TYR A 41 7.88 -0.98 -1.21
CA TYR A 41 8.94 -0.59 -0.29
C TYR A 41 10.28 -1.27 -0.61
N TYR A 42 10.25 -2.57 -0.89
CA TYR A 42 11.44 -3.31 -1.33
C TYR A 42 12.06 -2.69 -2.59
N ALA A 43 11.24 -2.41 -3.60
CA ALA A 43 11.72 -1.80 -4.85
C ALA A 43 12.37 -0.44 -4.59
N PHE A 44 11.72 0.43 -3.83
CA PHE A 44 12.26 1.73 -3.46
C PHE A 44 13.57 1.60 -2.67
N ASN A 45 13.58 0.80 -1.61
CA ASN A 45 14.73 0.69 -0.72
C ASN A 45 15.94 0.09 -1.43
N THR A 46 15.75 -0.99 -2.21
CA THR A 46 16.84 -1.75 -2.84
C THR A 46 17.42 -1.04 -4.05
N TRP A 47 16.56 -0.44 -4.88
CA TRP A 47 16.96 0.10 -6.18
C TRP A 47 17.06 1.62 -6.25
N VAL A 48 16.54 2.33 -5.25
CA VAL A 48 16.54 3.79 -5.23
C VAL A 48 17.28 4.33 -4.01
N TRP A 49 16.76 4.03 -2.82
CA TRP A 49 17.28 4.63 -1.58
C TRP A 49 18.70 4.18 -1.23
N ARG A 50 18.97 2.90 -1.28
CA ARG A 50 20.31 2.38 -1.01
C ARG A 50 21.34 2.86 -2.02
N PRO A 51 21.13 2.74 -3.36
CA PRO A 51 22.07 3.30 -4.34
C PRO A 51 22.26 4.82 -4.22
N TYR A 52 21.20 5.55 -3.87
CA TYR A 52 21.31 6.99 -3.59
C TYR A 52 22.28 7.26 -2.42
N ARG A 53 22.11 6.56 -1.30
CA ARG A 53 22.99 6.69 -0.14
C ARG A 53 24.44 6.23 -0.40
N GLU A 54 24.64 5.33 -1.33
CA GLU A 54 25.96 4.86 -1.78
C GLU A 54 26.55 5.75 -2.88
N TYR A 55 25.97 6.93 -3.14
CA TYR A 55 26.42 7.91 -4.13
C TYR A 55 26.48 7.39 -5.57
N LYS A 56 25.74 6.31 -5.90
CA LYS A 56 25.75 5.69 -7.22
C LYS A 56 25.05 6.52 -8.32
N PHE A 57 24.34 7.57 -7.93
CA PHE A 57 23.63 8.47 -8.85
C PHE A 57 24.41 9.76 -9.13
N GLN A 58 25.52 9.97 -8.45
CA GLN A 58 26.31 11.19 -8.61
C GLN A 58 27.15 11.14 -9.88
N THR A 59 27.48 12.33 -10.40
CA THR A 59 28.36 12.50 -11.56
C THR A 59 29.70 11.83 -11.29
N GLY A 60 30.15 11.00 -12.22
CA GLY A 60 31.40 10.26 -12.12
C GLY A 60 31.29 8.89 -11.42
N ALA A 61 30.13 8.54 -10.88
CA ALA A 61 29.93 7.21 -10.30
C ALA A 61 29.96 6.13 -11.40
N PRO A 62 30.56 4.95 -11.12
CA PRO A 62 30.53 3.82 -12.06
C PRO A 62 29.07 3.44 -12.42
N SER A 63 28.80 3.28 -13.72
CA SER A 63 27.46 2.91 -14.23
C SER A 63 26.35 3.85 -13.77
N GLN A 64 26.66 5.11 -13.53
CA GLN A 64 25.72 6.13 -13.03
C GLN A 64 24.38 6.12 -13.78
N ARG A 65 24.42 6.25 -15.12
CA ARG A 65 23.21 6.33 -15.95
C ARG A 65 22.38 5.04 -15.85
N ALA A 66 23.03 3.89 -15.89
CA ALA A 66 22.34 2.61 -15.76
C ALA A 66 21.66 2.47 -14.39
N ASN A 67 22.33 2.89 -13.32
CA ASN A 67 21.76 2.87 -11.97
C ASN A 67 20.58 3.80 -11.84
N ILE A 68 20.62 5.00 -12.42
CA ILE A 68 19.52 5.96 -12.44
C ILE A 68 18.31 5.37 -13.20
N VAL A 69 18.53 4.80 -14.38
CA VAL A 69 17.44 4.21 -15.18
C VAL A 69 16.82 3.00 -14.47
N LYS A 70 17.63 2.12 -13.88
CA LYS A 70 17.14 1.00 -13.08
C LYS A 70 16.29 1.46 -11.89
N ALA A 71 16.71 2.52 -11.21
CA ALA A 71 15.92 3.14 -10.15
C ALA A 71 14.56 3.62 -10.68
N GLY A 72 14.52 4.22 -11.86
CA GLY A 72 13.28 4.63 -12.51
C GLY A 72 12.36 3.46 -12.83
N VAL A 73 12.89 2.33 -13.31
CA VAL A 73 12.13 1.09 -13.54
C VAL A 73 11.58 0.55 -12.22
N ALA A 74 12.39 0.55 -11.16
CA ALA A 74 11.94 0.13 -9.83
C ALA A 74 10.79 1.00 -9.30
N LEU A 75 10.84 2.31 -9.51
CA LEU A 75 9.75 3.21 -9.12
C LEU A 75 8.47 3.02 -9.94
N ALA A 76 8.59 2.68 -11.23
CA ALA A 76 7.42 2.31 -12.04
C ALA A 76 6.74 1.05 -11.49
N PHE A 77 7.53 0.06 -11.10
CA PHE A 77 7.03 -1.14 -10.43
C PHE A 77 6.38 -0.80 -9.08
N ALA A 78 7.04 0.01 -8.25
CA ALA A 78 6.49 0.45 -6.98
C ALA A 78 5.15 1.19 -7.17
N ALA A 79 5.06 2.08 -8.16
CA ALA A 79 3.82 2.79 -8.48
C ALA A 79 2.69 1.83 -8.89
N TYR A 80 3.00 0.78 -9.64
CA TYR A 80 2.03 -0.27 -9.98
C TYR A 80 1.52 -0.98 -8.71
N GLN A 81 2.42 -1.37 -7.81
CA GLN A 81 2.05 -2.04 -6.56
C GLN A 81 1.20 -1.13 -5.67
N VAL A 82 1.58 0.12 -5.52
CA VAL A 82 0.81 1.11 -4.75
C VAL A 82 -0.56 1.35 -5.37
N ASN A 83 -0.66 1.44 -6.70
CA ASN A 83 -1.94 1.59 -7.38
C ASN A 83 -2.87 0.39 -7.14
N THR A 84 -2.32 -0.82 -7.10
CA THR A 84 -3.07 -2.03 -6.74
C THR A 84 -3.59 -1.92 -5.30
N ALA A 85 -2.75 -1.48 -4.36
CA ALA A 85 -3.16 -1.25 -2.98
C ALA A 85 -4.26 -0.16 -2.88
N VAL A 86 -4.16 0.92 -3.65
CA VAL A 86 -5.21 1.97 -3.72
C VAL A 86 -6.56 1.36 -4.10
N LYS A 87 -6.58 0.50 -5.10
CA LYS A 87 -7.82 -0.16 -5.54
C LYS A 87 -8.45 -1.01 -4.44
N MET A 88 -7.63 -1.62 -3.59
CA MET A 88 -8.11 -2.44 -2.46
C MET A 88 -8.75 -1.60 -1.35
N THR A 89 -8.45 -0.31 -1.28
CA THR A 89 -9.01 0.59 -0.25
C THR A 89 -10.30 1.28 -0.70
N ARG A 90 -10.73 1.09 -1.94
CA ARG A 90 -11.99 1.65 -2.43
C ARG A 90 -13.15 0.98 -1.70
N ASN A 91 -14.03 1.79 -1.16
CA ASN A 91 -15.24 1.33 -0.46
C ASN A 91 -14.99 0.47 0.79
N THR A 92 -13.74 0.41 1.28
CA THR A 92 -13.46 -0.32 2.52
C THR A 92 -13.96 0.45 3.75
N GLN A 93 -14.45 -0.27 4.75
CA GLN A 93 -14.76 0.27 6.07
C GLN A 93 -13.71 -0.10 7.11
N ASP A 94 -12.73 -0.91 6.74
CA ASP A 94 -11.65 -1.29 7.65
C ASP A 94 -10.80 -0.08 8.03
N PRO A 95 -10.62 0.22 9.32
CA PRO A 95 -9.89 1.40 9.78
C PRO A 95 -8.43 1.44 9.32
N PHE A 96 -7.75 0.30 9.30
CA PHE A 96 -6.36 0.19 8.83
C PHE A 96 -6.26 0.53 7.34
N LEU A 97 -7.06 -0.14 6.51
CA LEU A 97 -7.06 0.10 5.06
C LEU A 97 -7.45 1.54 4.72
N ARG A 98 -8.42 2.11 5.43
CA ARG A 98 -8.81 3.51 5.24
C ARG A 98 -7.68 4.47 5.60
N ARG A 99 -7.05 4.26 6.76
CA ARG A 99 -5.97 5.14 7.24
C ARG A 99 -4.78 5.13 6.30
N ILE A 100 -4.28 3.94 5.96
CA ILE A 100 -3.14 3.82 5.06
C ILE A 100 -3.55 4.23 3.63
N GLY A 101 -4.71 3.79 3.18
CA GLY A 101 -5.23 4.11 1.84
C GLY A 101 -5.34 5.60 1.56
N SER A 102 -5.63 6.42 2.56
CA SER A 102 -5.70 7.87 2.40
C SER A 102 -4.36 8.53 2.05
N LEU A 103 -3.24 7.88 2.39
CA LEU A 103 -1.89 8.37 2.11
C LEU A 103 -1.38 7.92 0.72
N LEU A 104 -1.98 6.88 0.14
CA LEU A 104 -1.44 6.24 -1.06
C LEU A 104 -1.57 7.05 -2.35
N PRO A 105 -2.65 7.79 -2.65
CA PRO A 105 -2.77 8.53 -3.90
C PRO A 105 -1.66 9.57 -4.08
N GLY A 106 -1.35 10.34 -3.04
CA GLY A 106 -0.25 11.30 -3.06
C GLY A 106 1.11 10.64 -3.21
N PHE A 107 1.33 9.53 -2.52
CA PHE A 107 2.55 8.73 -2.63
C PHE A 107 2.71 8.15 -4.05
N ASN A 108 1.64 7.60 -4.62
CA ASN A 108 1.67 7.06 -5.98
C ASN A 108 2.00 8.11 -7.03
N LYS A 109 1.44 9.31 -6.88
CA LYS A 109 1.76 10.46 -7.74
C LYS A 109 3.26 10.81 -7.68
N SER A 110 3.83 10.83 -6.48
CA SER A 110 5.27 11.09 -6.30
C SER A 110 6.14 9.99 -6.89
N LEU A 111 5.79 8.72 -6.70
CA LEU A 111 6.49 7.57 -7.31
C LEU A 111 6.52 7.69 -8.83
N THR A 112 5.40 8.02 -9.44
CA THR A 112 5.27 8.17 -10.89
C THR A 112 6.10 9.34 -11.40
N ALA A 113 6.04 10.50 -10.76
CA ALA A 113 6.77 11.68 -11.17
C ALA A 113 8.29 11.49 -11.09
N VAL A 114 8.79 11.03 -9.94
CA VAL A 114 10.23 10.77 -9.75
C VAL A 114 10.70 9.63 -10.64
N GLY A 115 9.91 8.57 -10.76
CA GLY A 115 10.20 7.42 -11.63
C GLY A 115 10.35 7.82 -13.08
N ASN A 116 9.49 8.70 -13.59
CA ASN A 116 9.58 9.22 -14.96
C ASN A 116 10.87 10.04 -15.20
N ASP A 117 11.27 10.84 -14.24
CA ASP A 117 12.54 11.58 -14.33
C ASP A 117 13.73 10.63 -14.37
N LEU A 118 13.79 9.66 -13.48
CA LEU A 118 14.88 8.69 -13.41
C LEU A 118 14.95 7.80 -14.66
N LYS A 119 13.80 7.37 -15.20
CA LYS A 119 13.76 6.59 -16.46
C LYS A 119 14.35 7.37 -17.64
N ARG A 120 14.25 8.69 -17.62
CA ARG A 120 14.87 9.58 -18.61
C ARG A 120 16.34 9.90 -18.30
N GLY A 121 16.91 9.27 -17.28
CA GLY A 121 18.28 9.50 -16.83
C GLY A 121 18.47 10.81 -16.06
N ARG A 122 17.39 11.44 -15.60
CA ARG A 122 17.46 12.67 -14.81
C ARG A 122 17.47 12.34 -13.31
N PHE A 123 18.55 12.72 -12.65
CA PHE A 123 18.67 12.56 -11.22
C PHE A 123 17.90 13.66 -10.47
N ASN A 124 16.96 13.27 -9.66
CA ASN A 124 16.12 14.15 -8.85
C ASN A 124 16.31 13.84 -7.37
N GLU A 125 17.32 14.45 -6.77
CA GLU A 125 17.66 14.24 -5.36
C GLU A 125 16.50 14.62 -4.43
N ALA A 126 15.92 15.80 -4.61
CA ALA A 126 14.80 16.28 -3.79
C ALA A 126 13.59 15.35 -3.89
N GLY A 127 13.32 14.79 -5.07
CA GLY A 127 12.29 13.81 -5.29
C GLY A 127 12.53 12.51 -4.54
N ILE A 128 13.76 11.99 -4.57
CA ILE A 128 14.14 10.76 -3.85
C ILE A 128 14.03 10.97 -2.34
N GLN A 129 14.50 12.07 -1.81
CA GLN A 129 14.37 12.41 -0.40
C GLN A 129 12.90 12.59 0.01
N GLY A 130 12.08 13.21 -0.86
CA GLY A 130 10.65 13.33 -0.67
C GLY A 130 9.95 11.98 -0.59
N LEU A 131 10.29 11.05 -1.47
CA LEU A 131 9.78 9.68 -1.43
C LEU A 131 10.16 8.98 -0.13
N ASN A 132 11.40 9.13 0.33
CA ASN A 132 11.82 8.53 1.59
C ASN A 132 11.01 9.04 2.79
N ARG A 133 10.73 10.34 2.84
CA ARG A 133 9.85 10.90 3.88
C ARG A 133 8.43 10.31 3.80
N GLN A 134 7.87 10.16 2.61
CA GLN A 134 6.55 9.56 2.43
C GLN A 134 6.52 8.08 2.82
N VAL A 135 7.56 7.32 2.46
CA VAL A 135 7.73 5.91 2.88
C VAL A 135 7.74 5.83 4.41
N ASN A 136 8.55 6.64 5.08
CA ASN A 136 8.62 6.65 6.54
C ASN A 136 7.27 7.01 7.19
N THR A 137 6.53 7.96 6.62
CA THR A 137 5.18 8.31 7.06
C THR A 137 4.23 7.12 6.96
N LEU A 138 4.26 6.39 5.84
CA LEU A 138 3.45 5.19 5.64
C LEU A 138 3.81 4.07 6.61
N LEU A 139 5.11 3.79 6.77
CA LEU A 139 5.58 2.74 7.67
C LEU A 139 5.19 3.03 9.12
N ASN A 140 5.38 4.28 9.57
CA ASN A 140 5.00 4.70 10.93
C ASN A 140 3.49 4.65 11.14
N ALA A 141 2.69 5.05 10.15
CA ALA A 141 1.23 4.98 10.24
C ALA A 141 0.75 3.52 10.34
N ALA A 142 1.34 2.62 9.56
CA ALA A 142 1.01 1.19 9.60
C ALA A 142 1.41 0.55 10.94
N GLU A 143 2.57 0.87 11.46
CA GLU A 143 3.04 0.38 12.75
C GLU A 143 2.14 0.83 13.91
N ARG A 144 1.72 2.10 13.91
CA ARG A 144 0.77 2.63 14.90
C ARG A 144 -0.60 1.94 14.87
N GLN A 145 -0.97 1.36 13.73
CA GLN A 145 -2.18 0.56 13.57
C GLN A 145 -1.97 -0.91 13.93
N GLY A 146 -0.79 -1.29 14.42
CA GLY A 146 -0.46 -2.67 14.76
C GLY A 146 -0.26 -3.59 13.55
N GLN A 147 -0.09 -3.04 12.35
CA GLN A 147 0.05 -3.77 11.09
C GLN A 147 1.33 -3.30 10.37
N PRO A 148 2.52 -3.62 10.88
CA PRO A 148 3.76 -3.13 10.29
C PRO A 148 3.93 -3.65 8.84
N ILE A 149 4.33 -2.74 7.95
CA ILE A 149 4.68 -3.08 6.57
C ILE A 149 6.17 -3.39 6.53
N ARG A 150 6.51 -4.59 6.07
CA ARG A 150 7.89 -5.04 5.91
C ARG A 150 8.23 -5.15 4.43
N PRO A 151 9.49 -4.95 4.03
CA PRO A 151 9.89 -5.13 2.64
C PRO A 151 9.68 -6.60 2.23
N VAL A 152 9.13 -6.79 1.05
CA VAL A 152 8.92 -8.10 0.44
C VAL A 152 9.73 -8.17 -0.84
N ALA A 153 10.76 -9.01 -0.84
CA ALA A 153 11.61 -9.23 -2.01
C ALA A 153 10.79 -9.94 -3.11
N VAL A 154 10.70 -9.31 -4.25
CA VAL A 154 10.02 -9.85 -5.42
C VAL A 154 10.85 -9.58 -6.69
N PRO A 155 10.74 -10.42 -7.73
CA PRO A 155 11.33 -10.11 -9.02
C PRO A 155 10.69 -8.85 -9.60
N ILE A 156 11.53 -7.94 -10.10
CA ILE A 156 11.05 -6.72 -10.77
C ILE A 156 11.35 -6.87 -12.26
N PRO A 157 10.33 -6.82 -13.14
CA PRO A 157 10.55 -6.91 -14.57
C PRO A 157 11.51 -5.83 -15.07
N GLY A 158 12.54 -6.23 -15.80
CA GLY A 158 13.57 -5.34 -16.33
C GLY A 158 14.77 -5.06 -15.40
N LEU A 159 14.80 -5.71 -14.23
CA LEU A 159 15.93 -5.59 -13.30
C LEU A 159 16.56 -6.93 -12.98
#